data_f135b47324abeb7f02836fdb9639e519
#
_entry.id   f135b47324abeb7f02836fdb9639e519
#
_cell.length_a   1.000
_cell.length_b   1.000
_cell.length_c   1.000
_cell.angle_alpha   90.00
_cell.angle_beta   90.00
_cell.angle_gamma   90.00
#
_symmetry.space_group_name_H-M   'P 1'
#
loop_
_entity.id
_entity.type
_entity.pdbx_description
1 polymer ?
#
loop_
_entity_poly.entity_id
_entity_poly.type
_entity_poly.pdbx_seq_one_letter_code
_entity_poly.pdbx_strand_id
1 'polypeptide(L)'
;MENLQIRDNVLTEEELRNLQNVMLLDSGQNNKTIPWGISNMYESTEVPMCREKEAFFWTHTFHDRQRMESQYFDILLPLLDKINPLALVRIRANCNTITDRIIEHGYHTDVPDWTDCKTSIFYLNTNNGYTLFEEDGFKVHSVANRLCTFPCAVRHSSTTATDVTQRVVINFNYF
;
A
#
# COMPACT_ATOMS: atom_id res chain seq x y z
N MET A 1 -3.34 -17.68 -9.55
CA MET A 1 -2.10 -17.23 -8.86
C MET A 1 -1.89 -18.10 -7.62
N GLU A 2 -0.89 -18.96 -7.63
CA GLU A 2 -0.52 -19.76 -6.44
C GLU A 2 0.01 -18.83 -5.35
N ASN A 3 -0.43 -19.04 -4.11
CA ASN A 3 -0.01 -18.31 -2.90
C ASN A 3 -0.53 -16.87 -2.71
N LEU A 4 -1.54 -16.42 -3.45
CA LEU A 4 -2.26 -15.19 -3.11
C LEU A 4 -3.24 -15.48 -1.97
N GLN A 5 -3.17 -14.70 -0.90
CA GLN A 5 -4.07 -14.77 0.25
C GLN A 5 -4.76 -13.42 0.46
N ILE A 6 -6.06 -13.44 0.65
CA ILE A 6 -6.87 -12.25 0.96
C ILE A 6 -7.57 -12.50 2.28
N ARG A 7 -7.40 -11.59 3.23
CA ARG A 7 -8.07 -11.60 4.54
C ARG A 7 -8.79 -10.28 4.74
N ASP A 8 -10.07 -10.32 5.07
CA ASP A 8 -10.86 -9.14 5.44
C ASP A 8 -10.98 -9.03 6.97
N ASN A 9 -11.26 -7.84 7.46
CA ASN A 9 -11.46 -7.55 8.88
C ASN A 9 -10.27 -7.97 9.75
N VAL A 10 -9.07 -7.63 9.32
CA VAL A 10 -7.80 -8.04 9.98
C VAL A 10 -7.62 -7.36 11.34
N LEU A 11 -8.03 -6.10 11.43
CA LEU A 11 -7.98 -5.27 12.64
C LEU A 11 -9.35 -5.15 13.29
N THR A 12 -9.39 -4.82 14.56
CA THR A 12 -10.60 -4.31 15.22
C THR A 12 -11.00 -2.95 14.63
N GLU A 13 -12.24 -2.52 14.83
CA GLU A 13 -12.70 -1.20 14.37
C GLU A 13 -11.91 -0.05 15.00
N GLU A 14 -11.49 -0.19 16.26
CA GLU A 14 -10.69 0.81 16.96
C GLU A 14 -9.29 0.92 16.38
N GLU A 15 -8.60 -0.20 16.17
CA GLU A 15 -7.26 -0.25 15.56
C GLU A 15 -7.27 0.34 14.15
N LEU A 16 -8.27 -0.02 13.33
CA LEU A 16 -8.44 0.54 12.00
C LEU A 16 -8.65 2.06 12.05
N ARG A 17 -9.53 2.53 12.92
CA ARG A 17 -9.82 3.95 13.10
C ARG A 17 -8.59 4.74 13.52
N ASN A 18 -7.75 4.18 14.39
CA ASN A 18 -6.50 4.80 14.81
C ASN A 18 -5.54 5.00 13.62
N LEU A 19 -5.41 4.01 12.74
CA LEU A 19 -4.63 4.15 11.50
C LEU A 19 -5.24 5.19 10.55
N GLN A 20 -6.56 5.15 10.35
CA GLN A 20 -7.27 6.10 9.49
C GLN A 20 -7.12 7.54 9.97
N ASN A 21 -7.22 7.80 11.28
CA ASN A 21 -7.09 9.12 11.88
C ASN A 21 -5.72 9.77 11.62
N VAL A 22 -4.68 8.95 11.46
CA VAL A 22 -3.29 9.43 11.24
C VAL A 22 -2.95 9.56 9.76
N MET A 23 -3.62 8.82 8.89
CA MET A 23 -3.24 8.75 7.47
C MET A 23 -4.27 9.35 6.50
N LEU A 24 -5.56 9.43 6.88
CA LEU A 24 -6.61 9.96 6.02
C LEU A 24 -6.94 11.41 6.35
N LEU A 25 -7.11 12.24 5.30
CA LEU A 25 -7.46 13.65 5.44
C LEU A 25 -8.88 13.84 6.01
N ASP A 26 -9.81 12.95 5.67
CA ASP A 26 -11.23 13.07 6.00
C ASP A 26 -11.61 12.39 7.33
N SER A 27 -10.63 12.07 8.19
CA SER A 27 -10.88 11.36 9.45
C SER A 27 -11.62 12.19 10.52
N GLY A 28 -11.95 13.45 10.23
CA GLY A 28 -12.74 14.33 11.11
C GLY A 28 -12.03 14.82 12.37
N GLN A 29 -10.77 14.48 12.55
CA GLN A 29 -9.94 14.93 13.67
C GLN A 29 -8.90 15.96 13.22
N ASN A 30 -8.65 16.96 14.06
CA ASN A 30 -7.70 18.04 13.81
C ASN A 30 -6.27 17.51 13.54
N ASN A 31 -6.02 17.13 12.35
CA ASN A 31 -4.89 17.31 11.44
C ASN A 31 -3.47 17.22 11.99
N LYS A 32 -3.09 16.06 12.53
CA LYS A 32 -1.70 15.67 12.45
C LYS A 32 -1.61 14.36 11.66
N THR A 33 -1.72 14.48 10.33
CA THR A 33 -1.40 13.37 9.45
C THR A 33 0.11 13.12 9.45
N ILE A 34 0.49 11.89 9.14
CA ILE A 34 1.90 11.57 8.87
C ILE A 34 2.42 12.48 7.74
N PRO A 35 3.71 12.85 7.75
CA PRO A 35 4.30 13.61 6.65
C PRO A 35 4.35 12.75 5.38
N TRP A 36 3.85 13.29 4.27
CA TRP A 36 3.85 12.65 2.97
C TRP A 36 4.94 13.25 2.08
N GLY A 37 5.77 12.41 1.48
CA GLY A 37 6.71 12.77 0.42
C GLY A 37 6.16 12.42 -0.96
N ILE A 38 6.64 13.07 -2.00
CA ILE A 38 6.29 12.74 -3.41
C ILE A 38 7.25 11.68 -3.91
N SER A 39 6.72 10.66 -4.58
CA SER A 39 7.47 9.62 -5.27
C SER A 39 7.00 9.49 -6.71
N ASN A 40 7.93 9.14 -7.61
CA ASN A 40 7.66 8.95 -9.03
C ASN A 40 7.62 7.46 -9.37
N MET A 41 6.56 7.02 -10.06
CA MET A 41 6.40 5.63 -10.50
C MET A 41 7.38 5.23 -11.62
N TYR A 42 7.90 6.19 -12.38
CA TYR A 42 8.85 5.93 -13.46
C TYR A 42 10.16 5.28 -12.98
N GLU A 43 10.56 5.55 -11.73
CA GLU A 43 11.77 4.96 -11.17
C GLU A 43 11.59 3.49 -10.77
N SER A 44 10.33 3.04 -10.63
CA SER A 44 9.99 1.69 -10.15
C SER A 44 9.38 0.78 -11.21
N THR A 45 9.09 1.29 -12.42
CA THR A 45 8.44 0.53 -13.49
C THR A 45 9.26 0.55 -14.78
N GLU A 46 9.40 -0.61 -15.43
CA GLU A 46 10.11 -0.72 -16.72
C GLU A 46 9.32 -0.06 -17.86
N VAL A 47 7.99 -0.24 -17.84
CA VAL A 47 7.08 0.34 -18.83
C VAL A 47 5.85 0.88 -18.12
N PRO A 48 5.74 2.21 -17.95
CA PRO A 48 4.56 2.82 -17.35
C PRO A 48 3.32 2.63 -18.26
N MET A 49 2.21 2.24 -17.65
CA MET A 49 0.91 2.17 -18.35
C MET A 49 0.18 3.52 -18.38
N CYS A 50 0.71 4.53 -17.70
CA CYS A 50 0.17 5.88 -17.63
C CYS A 50 1.15 6.91 -18.20
N ARG A 51 0.67 8.12 -18.47
CA ARG A 51 1.51 9.23 -18.93
C ARG A 51 2.45 9.67 -17.79
N GLU A 52 3.64 10.16 -18.12
CA GLU A 52 4.65 10.60 -17.15
C GLU A 52 4.09 11.54 -16.08
N LYS A 53 3.29 12.53 -16.46
CA LYS A 53 2.67 13.47 -15.53
C LYS A 53 1.60 12.87 -14.60
N GLU A 54 1.21 11.61 -14.83
CA GLU A 54 0.26 10.86 -14.02
C GLU A 54 0.96 9.82 -13.14
N ALA A 55 2.27 9.61 -13.34
CA ALA A 55 3.06 8.58 -12.70
C ALA A 55 3.68 9.06 -11.38
N PHE A 56 2.89 9.65 -10.50
CA PHE A 56 3.33 10.04 -9.17
C PHE A 56 2.33 9.63 -8.10
N PHE A 57 2.81 9.49 -6.87
CA PHE A 57 2.00 9.23 -5.69
C PHE A 57 2.70 9.79 -4.45
N TRP A 58 1.96 9.90 -3.38
CA TRP A 58 2.52 10.30 -2.09
C TRP A 58 2.94 9.07 -1.30
N THR A 59 4.04 9.17 -0.57
CA THR A 59 4.57 8.05 0.20
C THR A 59 5.05 8.48 1.58
N HIS A 60 4.95 7.56 2.54
CA HIS A 60 5.58 7.68 3.85
C HIS A 60 6.26 6.36 4.21
N THR A 61 7.57 6.41 4.45
CA THR A 61 8.35 5.24 4.82
C THR A 61 8.40 5.11 6.34
N PHE A 62 7.90 3.99 6.87
CA PHE A 62 7.97 3.66 8.29
C PHE A 62 9.24 2.92 8.64
N HIS A 63 9.67 2.02 7.76
CA HIS A 63 10.82 1.17 7.93
C HIS A 63 11.47 0.91 6.58
N ASP A 64 12.79 0.98 6.51
CA ASP A 64 13.56 0.58 5.34
C ASP A 64 14.84 -0.16 5.76
N ARG A 65 14.95 -1.43 5.31
CA ARG A 65 16.04 -2.36 5.63
C ARG A 65 16.22 -2.54 7.15
N GLN A 66 17.22 -1.92 7.76
CA GLN A 66 17.53 -2.06 9.20
C GLN A 66 17.16 -0.81 10.02
N ARG A 67 16.43 0.14 9.43
CA ARG A 67 16.14 1.43 10.04
C ARG A 67 14.65 1.67 10.20
N MET A 68 14.28 2.08 11.40
CA MET A 68 12.99 2.71 11.66
C MET A 68 13.10 4.17 11.20
N GLU A 69 12.38 4.53 10.14
CA GLU A 69 12.45 5.85 9.50
C GLU A 69 11.40 6.83 10.04
N SER A 70 10.41 6.32 10.76
CA SER A 70 9.26 7.12 11.20
C SER A 70 9.00 7.04 12.69
N GLN A 71 8.80 8.19 13.32
CA GLN A 71 8.28 8.28 14.69
C GLN A 71 6.85 7.74 14.86
N TYR A 72 6.15 7.49 13.75
CA TYR A 72 4.79 6.92 13.74
C TYR A 72 4.79 5.39 13.60
N PHE A 73 5.93 4.74 13.70
CA PHE A 73 6.05 3.28 13.49
C PHE A 73 5.10 2.48 14.40
N ASP A 74 4.95 2.89 15.64
CA ASP A 74 4.18 2.14 16.66
C ASP A 74 2.70 1.97 16.31
N ILE A 75 2.12 2.85 15.46
CA ILE A 75 0.73 2.69 15.02
C ILE A 75 0.51 1.43 14.17
N LEU A 76 1.59 0.85 13.64
CA LEU A 76 1.56 -0.37 12.82
C LEU A 76 1.65 -1.66 13.64
N LEU A 77 1.94 -1.59 14.93
CA LEU A 77 2.11 -2.77 15.80
C LEU A 77 0.93 -3.76 15.73
N PRO A 78 -0.35 -3.31 15.71
CA PRO A 78 -1.46 -4.24 15.55
C PRO A 78 -1.42 -5.02 14.22
N LEU A 79 -1.02 -4.37 13.11
CA LEU A 79 -0.85 -5.06 11.82
C LEU A 79 0.33 -6.02 11.83
N LEU A 80 1.44 -5.62 12.43
CA LEU A 80 2.62 -6.47 12.56
C LEU A 80 2.32 -7.72 13.39
N ASP A 81 1.51 -7.62 14.45
CA ASP A 81 1.02 -8.77 15.21
C ASP A 81 0.22 -9.75 14.34
N LYS A 82 -0.64 -9.23 13.42
CA LYS A 82 -1.45 -10.05 12.51
C LYS A 82 -0.66 -10.64 11.33
N ILE A 83 0.38 -9.96 10.88
CA ILE A 83 1.28 -10.40 9.81
C ILE A 83 2.31 -11.39 10.36
N ASN A 84 2.79 -11.15 11.58
CA ASN A 84 3.80 -11.95 12.30
C ASN A 84 5.07 -12.20 11.47
N PRO A 85 5.79 -11.14 11.01
CA PRO A 85 6.98 -11.28 10.19
C PRO A 85 8.16 -11.79 11.01
N LEU A 86 9.02 -12.63 10.40
CA LEU A 86 10.30 -13.03 10.99
C LEU A 86 11.33 -11.89 10.94
N ALA A 87 11.33 -11.12 9.83
CA ALA A 87 12.21 -9.98 9.63
C ALA A 87 11.56 -8.98 8.68
N LEU A 88 11.68 -7.69 8.98
CA LEU A 88 11.16 -6.63 8.13
C LEU A 88 12.21 -6.23 7.08
N VAL A 89 11.76 -6.06 5.84
CA VAL A 89 12.55 -5.48 4.75
C VAL A 89 12.15 -4.01 4.56
N ARG A 90 10.86 -3.74 4.31
CA ARG A 90 10.35 -2.38 4.11
C ARG A 90 8.89 -2.27 4.53
N ILE A 91 8.52 -1.13 5.11
CA ILE A 91 7.13 -0.75 5.34
C ILE A 91 6.93 0.66 4.82
N ARG A 92 5.98 0.80 3.86
CA ARG A 92 5.67 2.07 3.22
C ARG A 92 4.17 2.25 3.05
N ALA A 93 3.64 3.39 3.48
CA ALA A 93 2.32 3.82 3.08
C ALA A 93 2.41 4.55 1.73
N ASN A 94 1.47 4.26 0.83
CA ASN A 94 1.31 4.89 -0.47
C ASN A 94 -0.08 5.52 -0.54
N CYS A 95 -0.15 6.77 -0.98
CA CYS A 95 -1.37 7.54 -1.12
C CYS A 95 -1.50 8.06 -2.55
N ASN A 96 -2.57 7.63 -3.23
CA ASN A 96 -2.98 8.19 -4.52
C ASN A 96 -4.14 9.15 -4.29
N THR A 97 -4.06 10.36 -4.86
CA THR A 97 -5.14 11.34 -4.82
C THR A 97 -6.21 11.01 -5.86
N ILE A 98 -7.42 11.55 -5.66
CA ILE A 98 -8.54 11.42 -6.60
C ILE A 98 -8.15 11.86 -8.02
N THR A 99 -8.67 11.14 -9.00
CA THR A 99 -8.52 11.44 -10.43
C THR A 99 -9.87 11.36 -11.13
N ASP A 100 -9.99 11.93 -12.32
CA ASP A 100 -11.21 11.91 -13.12
C ASP A 100 -11.52 10.53 -13.73
N ARG A 101 -10.53 9.68 -13.82
CA ARG A 101 -10.63 8.27 -14.26
C ARG A 101 -9.66 7.41 -13.44
N ILE A 102 -9.89 6.11 -13.40
CA ILE A 102 -8.90 5.16 -12.82
C ILE A 102 -7.66 5.13 -13.72
N ILE A 103 -6.51 5.38 -13.14
CA ILE A 103 -5.19 5.31 -13.78
C ILE A 103 -4.47 4.08 -13.26
N GLU A 104 -4.12 3.15 -14.14
CA GLU A 104 -3.24 2.02 -13.84
C GLU A 104 -1.78 2.45 -14.05
N HIS A 105 -0.94 2.35 -12.99
CA HIS A 105 0.37 2.98 -13.01
C HIS A 105 1.44 2.19 -13.80
N GLY A 106 1.46 0.90 -13.69
CA GLY A 106 2.45 0.03 -14.31
C GLY A 106 2.88 -1.12 -13.41
N TYR A 107 3.27 -2.22 -14.03
CA TYR A 107 3.68 -3.41 -13.30
C TYR A 107 5.10 -3.29 -12.75
N HIS A 108 5.27 -3.64 -11.48
CA HIS A 108 6.54 -3.63 -10.77
C HIS A 108 6.58 -4.71 -9.70
N THR A 109 7.77 -4.93 -9.15
CA THR A 109 7.97 -5.63 -7.88
C THR A 109 8.40 -4.60 -6.83
N ASP A 110 7.96 -4.77 -5.60
CA ASP A 110 8.25 -3.80 -4.52
C ASP A 110 9.72 -3.75 -4.11
N VAL A 111 10.37 -4.90 -4.09
CA VAL A 111 11.74 -5.10 -3.59
C VAL A 111 12.48 -6.05 -4.54
N PRO A 112 12.96 -5.55 -5.71
CA PRO A 112 13.52 -6.39 -6.76
C PRO A 112 14.77 -7.17 -6.36
N ASP A 113 15.49 -6.70 -5.34
CA ASP A 113 16.70 -7.37 -4.82
C ASP A 113 16.40 -8.61 -3.99
N TRP A 114 15.10 -8.89 -3.69
CA TRP A 114 14.67 -9.97 -2.81
C TRP A 114 13.63 -10.85 -3.52
N THR A 115 13.88 -12.15 -3.56
CA THR A 115 12.98 -13.11 -4.23
C THR A 115 12.18 -13.98 -3.26
N ASP A 116 12.70 -14.23 -2.07
CA ASP A 116 12.14 -15.18 -1.09
C ASP A 116 11.28 -14.52 -0.01
N CYS A 117 11.04 -13.22 -0.13
CA CYS A 117 10.21 -12.48 0.81
C CYS A 117 8.72 -12.49 0.39
N LYS A 118 7.89 -11.94 1.28
CA LYS A 118 6.46 -11.71 1.04
C LYS A 118 6.18 -10.22 0.94
N THR A 119 5.19 -9.90 0.14
CA THR A 119 4.52 -8.59 0.13
C THR A 119 3.13 -8.75 0.72
N SER A 120 2.79 -7.89 1.69
CA SER A 120 1.42 -7.73 2.16
C SER A 120 0.97 -6.30 1.92
N ILE A 121 -0.18 -6.11 1.26
CA ILE A 121 -0.81 -4.82 1.04
C ILE A 121 -2.03 -4.73 1.94
N PHE A 122 -2.02 -3.77 2.87
CA PHE A 122 -3.16 -3.44 3.71
C PHE A 122 -3.91 -2.25 3.13
N TYR A 123 -5.20 -2.42 2.86
CA TYR A 123 -6.06 -1.36 2.31
C TYR A 123 -6.71 -0.59 3.45
N LEU A 124 -6.36 0.69 3.55
CA LEU A 124 -6.79 1.53 4.67
C LEU A 124 -8.22 2.04 4.53
N ASN A 125 -8.70 2.24 3.30
CA ASN A 125 -10.05 2.72 3.02
C ASN A 125 -10.68 2.01 1.81
N THR A 126 -12.01 1.92 1.83
CA THR A 126 -12.79 1.37 0.71
C THR A 126 -12.91 2.42 -0.40
N ASN A 127 -12.64 1.99 -1.63
CA ASN A 127 -12.78 2.81 -2.83
C ASN A 127 -12.81 1.93 -4.09
N ASN A 128 -13.06 2.52 -5.25
CA ASN A 128 -13.13 1.80 -6.53
C ASN A 128 -11.77 1.49 -7.17
N GLY A 129 -10.65 1.91 -6.55
CA GLY A 129 -9.30 1.52 -6.95
C GLY A 129 -9.00 0.05 -6.59
N TYR A 130 -7.92 -0.49 -7.14
CA TYR A 130 -7.53 -1.88 -6.97
C TYR A 130 -6.01 -2.07 -7.11
N THR A 131 -5.54 -3.25 -6.73
CA THR A 131 -4.23 -3.79 -7.12
C THR A 131 -4.44 -4.79 -8.25
N LEU A 132 -3.73 -4.63 -9.36
CA LEU A 132 -3.79 -5.47 -10.55
C LEU A 132 -2.55 -6.34 -10.62
N PHE A 133 -2.71 -7.65 -10.86
CA PHE A 133 -1.64 -8.62 -10.99
C PHE A 133 -1.38 -8.95 -12.47
N GLU A 134 -0.10 -8.96 -12.89
CA GLU A 134 0.27 -9.09 -14.30
C GLU A 134 -0.02 -10.49 -14.86
N GLU A 135 0.22 -11.54 -14.08
CA GLU A 135 0.17 -12.93 -14.54
C GLU A 135 -1.19 -13.35 -15.13
N ASP A 136 -2.28 -12.93 -14.48
CA ASP A 136 -3.64 -13.38 -14.84
C ASP A 136 -4.66 -12.23 -14.94
N GLY A 137 -4.21 -10.98 -14.76
CA GLY A 137 -5.08 -9.81 -14.74
C GLY A 137 -6.02 -9.75 -13.53
N PHE A 138 -5.74 -10.54 -12.48
CA PHE A 138 -6.57 -10.58 -11.28
C PHE A 138 -6.54 -9.24 -10.55
N LYS A 139 -7.70 -8.78 -10.08
CA LYS A 139 -7.87 -7.51 -9.37
C LYS A 139 -8.25 -7.75 -7.92
N VAL A 140 -7.49 -7.16 -7.01
CA VAL A 140 -7.87 -7.08 -5.59
C VAL A 140 -8.38 -5.67 -5.33
N HIS A 141 -9.69 -5.54 -5.12
CA HIS A 141 -10.35 -4.26 -4.85
C HIS A 141 -9.99 -3.70 -3.48
N SER A 142 -9.86 -2.38 -3.41
CA SER A 142 -9.61 -1.66 -2.16
C SER A 142 -10.85 -1.72 -1.25
N VAL A 143 -10.77 -2.56 -0.24
CA VAL A 143 -11.77 -2.67 0.83
C VAL A 143 -11.07 -2.36 2.14
N ALA A 144 -11.58 -1.43 2.93
CA ALA A 144 -11.01 -1.08 4.22
C ALA A 144 -10.83 -2.33 5.10
N ASN A 145 -9.71 -2.41 5.81
CA ASN A 145 -9.38 -3.54 6.68
C ASN A 145 -9.12 -4.87 5.96
N ARG A 146 -8.79 -4.81 4.66
CA ARG A 146 -8.35 -5.97 3.85
C ARG A 146 -6.83 -6.05 3.82
N LEU A 147 -6.30 -7.26 3.96
CA LEU A 147 -4.88 -7.58 3.76
C LEU A 147 -4.74 -8.58 2.62
N CYS A 148 -3.95 -8.22 1.62
CA CYS A 148 -3.60 -9.08 0.49
C CYS A 148 -2.13 -9.46 0.58
N THR A 149 -1.81 -10.76 0.67
CA THR A 149 -0.44 -11.27 0.82
C THR A 149 -0.07 -12.15 -0.37
N PHE A 150 1.13 -11.97 -0.92
CA PHE A 150 1.66 -12.71 -2.07
C PHE A 150 3.20 -12.71 -2.05
N PRO A 151 3.87 -13.59 -2.83
CA PRO A 151 5.33 -13.57 -2.97
C PRO A 151 5.83 -12.24 -3.55
N CYS A 152 6.89 -11.66 -2.99
CA CYS A 152 7.40 -10.34 -3.39
C CYS A 152 7.88 -10.26 -4.85
N ALA A 153 8.21 -11.40 -5.47
CA ALA A 153 8.58 -11.48 -6.88
C ALA A 153 7.39 -11.33 -7.85
N VAL A 154 6.15 -11.38 -7.36
CA VAL A 154 4.95 -11.24 -8.20
C VAL A 154 4.79 -9.79 -8.64
N ARG A 155 4.75 -9.60 -9.98
CA ARG A 155 4.56 -8.28 -10.58
C ARG A 155 3.11 -7.83 -10.45
N HIS A 156 2.95 -6.63 -9.95
CA HIS A 156 1.64 -6.03 -9.70
C HIS A 156 1.67 -4.52 -9.97
N SER A 157 0.50 -3.93 -10.12
CA SER A 157 0.29 -2.51 -10.35
C SER A 157 -0.70 -1.94 -9.35
N SER A 158 -0.49 -0.69 -8.95
CA SER A 158 -1.49 0.09 -8.20
C SER A 158 -2.33 0.94 -9.14
N THR A 159 -3.47 1.42 -8.64
CA THR A 159 -4.33 2.35 -9.36
C THR A 159 -4.67 3.56 -8.50
N THR A 160 -5.14 4.63 -9.16
CA THR A 160 -5.88 5.71 -8.50
C THR A 160 -7.31 5.28 -8.16
N ALA A 161 -8.11 6.17 -7.59
CA ALA A 161 -9.54 6.02 -7.37
C ALA A 161 -10.27 7.29 -7.83
N THR A 162 -11.58 7.17 -8.11
CA THR A 162 -12.41 8.29 -8.60
C THR A 162 -13.56 8.66 -7.64
N ASP A 163 -13.71 7.92 -6.55
CA ASP A 163 -14.84 8.00 -5.62
C ASP A 163 -14.45 8.42 -4.19
N VAL A 164 -13.16 8.67 -3.96
CA VAL A 164 -12.62 9.12 -2.66
C VAL A 164 -11.52 10.16 -2.88
N THR A 165 -11.32 11.07 -1.93
CA THR A 165 -10.26 12.10 -1.97
C THR A 165 -8.87 11.48 -2.10
N GLN A 166 -8.66 10.36 -1.44
CA GLN A 166 -7.38 9.64 -1.44
C GLN A 166 -7.59 8.13 -1.29
N ARG A 167 -6.78 7.37 -1.99
CA ARG A 167 -6.64 5.92 -1.83
C ARG A 167 -5.34 5.64 -1.10
N VAL A 168 -5.41 5.05 0.11
CA VAL A 168 -4.23 4.74 0.92
C VAL A 168 -4.09 3.24 1.11
N VAL A 169 -2.89 2.75 0.87
CA VAL A 169 -2.47 1.38 1.17
C VAL A 169 -1.16 1.39 1.94
N ILE A 170 -0.91 0.35 2.75
CA ILE A 170 0.35 0.14 3.45
C ILE A 170 0.98 -1.15 2.92
N ASN A 171 2.16 -1.05 2.33
CA ASN A 171 2.92 -2.18 1.83
C ASN A 171 3.93 -2.64 2.88
N PHE A 172 3.89 -3.92 3.20
CA PHE A 172 4.82 -4.61 4.07
C PHE A 172 5.62 -5.60 3.22
N ASN A 173 6.95 -5.49 3.22
CA ASN A 173 7.85 -6.47 2.63
C ASN A 173 8.66 -7.11 3.75
N TYR A 174 8.65 -8.45 3.83
CA TYR A 174 9.16 -9.18 4.99
C TYR A 174 9.42 -10.67 4.71
N PHE A 175 10.15 -11.33 5.60
CA PHE A 175 10.35 -12.77 5.66
C PHE A 175 9.50 -13.44 6.72
#